data_dd9a209c01e7fd1e2be8a348cc9afb09
#
_entry.id   dd9a209c01e7fd1e2be8a348cc9afb09
#
_cell.length_a   1.000
_cell.length_b   1.000
_cell.length_c   1.000
_cell.angle_alpha   90.00
_cell.angle_beta   90.00
_cell.angle_gamma   90.00
#
_symmetry.space_group_name_H-M   'P 1'
#
loop_
_entity.id
_entity.type
_entity.pdbx_description
1 polymer ?
#
loop_
_entity_poly.entity_id
_entity_poly.type
_entity_poly.pdbx_seq_one_letter_code
_entity_poly.pdbx_strand_id
1 'polypeptide(L)'
;QQIIKALGAKPQINAEEEIRRSIDFLKSYLQTYPFIKSLVLGISGGQDSTLTGKLCQIAINELRAETGDSSLQFIAVRLPYGVQADEQDCQDAIAFIQPDRVLTVNIKASVLASEQALREAGIELSDFVRGNEKARERMKAQYSIAGMTKGVVVGTDHAAEAITGFFTKYGDGGTDINPIFRLNKRQGKQLLAHLGCPEHLYKKL
;
A
#
# COMPACT_ATOMS: atom_id res chain seq x y z
N GLN A 1 24.22 5.75 -9.47
CA GLN A 1 24.47 6.13 -8.06
C GLN A 1 23.99 7.57 -7.76
N GLN A 2 24.21 8.54 -8.66
CA GLN A 2 23.75 9.92 -8.45
C GLN A 2 22.24 10.04 -8.39
N ILE A 3 21.51 9.31 -9.26
CA ILE A 3 20.04 9.29 -9.25
C ILE A 3 19.51 8.67 -7.95
N ILE A 4 20.14 7.59 -7.48
CA ILE A 4 19.79 6.95 -6.22
C ILE A 4 19.96 7.94 -5.06
N LYS A 5 21.05 8.71 -5.03
CA LYS A 5 21.27 9.74 -4.01
C LYS A 5 20.25 10.86 -4.08
N ALA A 6 19.92 11.32 -5.29
CA ALA A 6 18.94 12.38 -5.50
C ALA A 6 17.53 12.01 -5.00
N LEU A 7 17.18 10.71 -5.07
CA LEU A 7 15.90 10.19 -4.56
C LEU A 7 15.97 9.72 -3.10
N GLY A 8 17.14 9.84 -2.45
CA GLY A 8 17.33 9.44 -1.06
C GLY A 8 17.56 7.95 -0.85
N ALA A 9 17.66 7.15 -1.91
CA ALA A 9 17.96 5.72 -1.81
C ALA A 9 19.46 5.49 -1.56
N LYS A 10 19.80 4.48 -0.76
CA LYS A 10 21.17 4.10 -0.44
C LYS A 10 21.52 2.77 -1.11
N PRO A 11 22.75 2.57 -1.64
CA PRO A 11 23.16 1.28 -2.23
C PRO A 11 23.26 0.16 -1.20
N GLN A 12 23.64 0.48 0.05
CA GLN A 12 23.67 -0.44 1.18
C GLN A 12 22.89 0.14 2.34
N ILE A 13 22.17 -0.71 3.06
CA ILE A 13 21.32 -0.29 4.18
C ILE A 13 21.53 -1.20 5.39
N ASN A 14 21.28 -0.63 6.57
CA ASN A 14 21.03 -1.39 7.79
C ASN A 14 19.52 -1.59 7.89
N ALA A 15 19.06 -2.84 7.78
CA ALA A 15 17.62 -3.15 7.75
C ALA A 15 16.89 -2.64 9.00
N GLU A 16 17.45 -2.84 10.19
CA GLU A 16 16.85 -2.41 11.44
C GLU A 16 16.68 -0.89 11.50
N GLU A 17 17.68 -0.12 11.09
CA GLU A 17 17.61 1.35 11.05
C GLU A 17 16.56 1.84 10.05
N GLU A 18 16.48 1.23 8.87
CA GLU A 18 15.52 1.61 7.85
C GLU A 18 14.08 1.25 8.24
N ILE A 19 13.89 0.11 8.90
CA ILE A 19 12.59 -0.25 9.50
C ILE A 19 12.19 0.81 10.52
N ARG A 20 13.08 1.13 11.43
CA ARG A 20 12.84 2.15 12.46
C ARG A 20 12.52 3.51 11.85
N ARG A 21 13.23 3.90 10.81
CA ARG A 21 13.02 5.16 10.10
C ARG A 21 11.62 5.25 9.51
N SER A 22 11.13 4.19 8.86
CA SER A 22 9.77 4.17 8.30
C SER A 22 8.70 4.19 9.38
N ILE A 23 8.90 3.43 10.46
CA ILE A 23 7.95 3.39 11.58
C ILE A 23 7.87 4.76 12.26
N ASP A 24 9.00 5.39 12.53
CA ASP A 24 9.06 6.71 13.18
C ASP A 24 8.46 7.79 12.29
N PHE A 25 8.64 7.71 10.97
CA PHE A 25 7.97 8.59 10.01
C PHE A 25 6.44 8.50 10.14
N LEU A 26 5.90 7.29 10.17
CA LEU A 26 4.44 7.07 10.29
C LEU A 26 3.92 7.57 11.65
N LYS A 27 4.65 7.31 12.72
CA LYS A 27 4.28 7.80 14.06
C LYS A 27 4.30 9.32 14.14
N SER A 28 5.34 9.95 13.62
CA SER A 28 5.46 11.42 13.58
C SER A 28 4.33 12.04 12.77
N TYR A 29 3.96 11.43 11.65
CA TYR A 29 2.85 11.90 10.82
C TYR A 29 1.54 11.91 11.62
N LEU A 30 1.22 10.81 12.29
CA LEU A 30 0.01 10.70 13.11
C LEU A 30 0.03 11.65 14.32
N GLN A 31 1.19 11.92 14.90
CA GLN A 31 1.33 12.87 15.99
C GLN A 31 1.19 14.32 15.52
N THR A 32 1.67 14.62 14.32
CA THR A 32 1.55 15.96 13.73
C THR A 32 0.10 16.29 13.35
N TYR A 33 -0.66 15.28 12.94
CA TYR A 33 -2.05 15.41 12.51
C TYR A 33 -2.97 14.58 13.42
N PRO A 34 -3.24 15.00 14.65
CA PRO A 34 -3.91 14.18 15.66
C PRO A 34 -5.38 13.87 15.36
N PHE A 35 -5.99 14.53 14.38
CA PHE A 35 -7.33 14.19 13.91
C PHE A 35 -7.35 12.95 13.03
N ILE A 36 -6.19 12.52 12.49
CA ILE A 36 -6.08 11.30 11.70
C ILE A 36 -5.97 10.11 12.65
N LYS A 37 -6.84 9.12 12.47
CA LYS A 37 -6.94 7.95 13.35
C LYS A 37 -6.67 6.64 12.63
N SER A 38 -6.69 6.62 11.30
CA SER A 38 -6.55 5.38 10.52
C SER A 38 -5.47 5.52 9.46
N LEU A 39 -4.68 4.48 9.31
CA LEU A 39 -3.83 4.25 8.14
C LEU A 39 -4.53 3.22 7.26
N VAL A 40 -4.76 3.54 5.99
CA VAL A 40 -5.52 2.70 5.05
C VAL A 40 -4.59 2.28 3.92
N LEU A 41 -4.50 0.99 3.65
CA LEU A 41 -3.60 0.45 2.63
C LEU A 41 -4.24 -0.72 1.89
N GLY A 42 -4.16 -0.70 0.57
CA GLY A 42 -4.52 -1.85 -0.27
C GLY A 42 -3.46 -2.94 -0.19
N ILE A 43 -3.87 -4.17 0.12
CA ILE A 43 -2.99 -5.34 0.21
C ILE A 43 -3.25 -6.24 -0.99
N SER A 44 -2.25 -6.34 -1.86
CA SER A 44 -2.30 -7.18 -3.07
C SER A 44 -1.71 -8.58 -2.85
N GLY A 45 -0.94 -8.78 -1.79
CA GLY A 45 -0.12 -9.97 -1.59
C GLY A 45 1.28 -9.85 -2.16
N GLY A 46 1.60 -8.72 -2.82
CA GLY A 46 2.95 -8.43 -3.32
C GLY A 46 3.88 -7.92 -2.23
N GLN A 47 5.15 -7.82 -2.60
CA GLN A 47 6.23 -7.42 -1.68
C GLN A 47 5.99 -6.08 -1.03
N ASP A 48 5.67 -5.05 -1.83
CA ASP A 48 5.63 -3.68 -1.34
C ASP A 48 4.46 -3.43 -0.40
N SER A 49 3.27 -3.96 -0.72
CA SER A 49 2.10 -3.82 0.15
C SER A 49 2.27 -4.63 1.45
N THR A 50 2.92 -5.79 1.38
CA THR A 50 3.22 -6.61 2.56
C THR A 50 4.17 -5.87 3.51
N LEU A 51 5.25 -5.31 2.98
CA LEU A 51 6.20 -4.52 3.77
C LEU A 51 5.53 -3.29 4.39
N THR A 52 4.88 -2.49 3.56
CA THR A 52 4.25 -1.24 4.00
C THR A 52 3.16 -1.52 5.04
N GLY A 53 2.37 -2.56 4.84
CA GLY A 53 1.33 -2.96 5.79
C GLY A 53 1.91 -3.35 7.15
N LYS A 54 3.02 -4.11 7.15
CA LYS A 54 3.68 -4.50 8.41
C LYS A 54 4.22 -3.27 9.15
N LEU A 55 4.86 -2.35 8.44
CA LEU A 55 5.38 -1.11 9.03
C LEU A 55 4.25 -0.26 9.61
N CYS A 56 3.14 -0.14 8.89
CA CYS A 56 1.96 0.59 9.39
C CYS A 56 1.41 -0.03 10.68
N GLN A 57 1.26 -1.35 10.72
CA GLN A 57 0.71 -2.00 11.91
C GLN A 57 1.64 -1.86 13.11
N ILE A 58 2.95 -1.98 12.92
CA ILE A 58 3.93 -1.76 14.00
C ILE A 58 3.83 -0.32 14.52
N ALA A 59 3.78 0.67 13.61
CA ALA A 59 3.64 2.08 14.00
C ALA A 59 2.39 2.32 14.84
N ILE A 60 1.26 1.77 14.43
CA ILE A 60 0.00 1.89 15.17
C ILE A 60 0.12 1.21 16.54
N ASN A 61 0.69 0.00 16.61
CA ASN A 61 0.85 -0.71 17.87
C ASN A 61 1.71 0.09 18.87
N GLU A 62 2.81 0.64 18.40
CA GLU A 62 3.70 1.44 19.24
C GLU A 62 3.03 2.72 19.72
N LEU A 63 2.35 3.42 18.83
CA LEU A 63 1.71 4.70 19.16
C LEU A 63 0.54 4.49 20.12
N ARG A 64 -0.25 3.42 19.95
CA ARG A 64 -1.29 3.06 20.92
C ARG A 64 -0.71 2.77 22.31
N ALA A 65 0.40 2.04 22.35
CA ALA A 65 1.05 1.73 23.62
C ALA A 65 1.59 2.97 24.32
N GLU A 66 2.15 3.90 23.56
CA GLU A 66 2.73 5.14 24.09
C GLU A 66 1.68 6.17 24.51
N THR A 67 0.57 6.26 23.80
CA THR A 67 -0.44 7.32 24.01
C THR A 67 -1.71 6.84 24.71
N GLY A 68 -1.99 5.53 24.70
CA GLY A 68 -3.26 5.00 25.19
C GLY A 68 -4.45 5.26 24.29
N ASP A 69 -4.25 5.82 23.08
CA ASP A 69 -5.32 6.15 22.13
C ASP A 69 -5.78 4.90 21.38
N SER A 70 -6.85 4.28 21.86
CA SER A 70 -7.43 3.06 21.25
C SER A 70 -8.15 3.31 19.94
N SER A 71 -8.35 4.57 19.53
CA SER A 71 -9.00 4.90 18.27
C SER A 71 -8.06 4.78 17.07
N LEU A 72 -6.75 4.74 17.31
CA LEU A 72 -5.76 4.52 16.25
C LEU A 72 -5.87 3.09 15.69
N GLN A 73 -5.89 2.95 14.37
CA GLN A 73 -6.00 1.64 13.73
C GLN A 73 -5.31 1.58 12.37
N PHE A 74 -4.86 0.39 12.01
CA PHE A 74 -4.46 0.08 10.64
C PHE A 74 -5.54 -0.74 9.95
N ILE A 75 -5.97 -0.29 8.77
CA ILE A 75 -6.99 -0.95 7.95
C ILE A 75 -6.32 -1.49 6.69
N ALA A 76 -6.29 -2.80 6.54
CA ALA A 76 -5.87 -3.47 5.32
C ALA A 76 -7.08 -3.65 4.41
N VAL A 77 -6.96 -3.27 3.15
CA VAL A 77 -8.05 -3.35 2.18
C VAL A 77 -7.68 -4.33 1.08
N ARG A 78 -8.48 -5.38 0.94
CA ARG A 78 -8.39 -6.30 -0.19
C ARG A 78 -9.30 -5.78 -1.30
N LEU A 79 -8.77 -5.70 -2.52
CA LEU A 79 -9.44 -5.08 -3.66
C LEU A 79 -9.45 -6.03 -4.86
N PRO A 80 -10.08 -7.22 -4.75
CA PRO A 80 -10.10 -8.17 -5.85
C PRO A 80 -10.96 -7.67 -7.01
N TYR A 81 -10.56 -8.10 -8.21
CA TYR A 81 -11.41 -8.01 -9.40
C TYR A 81 -11.98 -9.40 -9.67
N GLY A 82 -13.14 -9.72 -9.11
CA GLY A 82 -13.69 -11.06 -9.15
C GLY A 82 -12.87 -12.04 -8.32
N VAL A 83 -12.55 -13.20 -8.88
CA VAL A 83 -11.70 -14.22 -8.25
C VAL A 83 -10.25 -13.98 -8.67
N GLN A 84 -9.32 -13.96 -7.70
CA GLN A 84 -7.90 -13.73 -7.96
C GLN A 84 -7.10 -15.02 -7.88
N ALA A 85 -6.11 -15.15 -8.78
CA ALA A 85 -5.20 -16.28 -8.81
C ALA A 85 -4.22 -16.30 -7.63
N ASP A 86 -3.92 -15.14 -7.05
CA ASP A 86 -2.96 -14.94 -5.95
C ASP A 86 -3.62 -14.73 -4.60
N GLU A 87 -4.83 -15.26 -4.43
CA GLU A 87 -5.61 -15.13 -3.19
C GLU A 87 -4.84 -15.65 -1.97
N GLN A 88 -4.13 -16.78 -2.11
CA GLN A 88 -3.36 -17.35 -1.00
C GLN A 88 -2.23 -16.41 -0.54
N ASP A 89 -1.54 -15.75 -1.48
CA ASP A 89 -0.49 -14.79 -1.13
C ASP A 89 -1.05 -13.60 -0.37
N CYS A 90 -2.23 -13.13 -0.75
CA CYS A 90 -2.91 -12.05 -0.04
C CYS A 90 -3.27 -12.48 1.39
N GLN A 91 -3.80 -13.68 1.57
CA GLN A 91 -4.11 -14.22 2.90
C GLN A 91 -2.85 -14.38 3.74
N ASP A 92 -1.76 -14.88 3.16
CA ASP A 92 -0.48 -15.05 3.86
C ASP A 92 0.12 -13.71 4.26
N ALA A 93 0.01 -12.69 3.41
CA ALA A 93 0.45 -11.32 3.73
C ALA A 93 -0.36 -10.77 4.91
N ILE A 94 -1.67 -10.92 4.91
CA ILE A 94 -2.54 -10.48 6.00
C ILE A 94 -2.21 -11.22 7.30
N ALA A 95 -1.96 -12.53 7.23
CA ALA A 95 -1.57 -13.31 8.40
C ALA A 95 -0.23 -12.83 8.99
N PHE A 96 0.72 -12.43 8.15
CA PHE A 96 1.98 -11.85 8.58
C PHE A 96 1.81 -10.45 9.20
N ILE A 97 1.03 -9.58 8.54
CA ILE A 97 0.82 -8.19 8.98
C ILE A 97 0.01 -8.13 10.28
N GLN A 98 -0.99 -8.97 10.43
CA GLN A 98 -1.95 -8.97 11.54
C GLN A 98 -2.64 -7.59 11.69
N PRO A 99 -3.31 -7.09 10.64
CA PRO A 99 -3.95 -5.77 10.70
C PRO A 99 -5.07 -5.73 11.73
N ASP A 100 -5.34 -4.53 12.26
CA ASP A 100 -6.45 -4.32 13.17
C ASP A 100 -7.80 -4.62 12.51
N ARG A 101 -7.92 -4.27 11.23
CA ARG A 101 -9.15 -4.44 10.48
C ARG A 101 -8.82 -4.84 9.04
N VAL A 102 -9.60 -5.77 8.49
CA VAL A 102 -9.50 -6.18 7.09
C VAL A 102 -10.85 -5.91 6.41
N LEU A 103 -10.81 -5.15 5.33
CA LEU A 103 -11.98 -4.91 4.49
C LEU A 103 -11.73 -5.53 3.12
N THR A 104 -12.77 -6.12 2.54
CA THR A 104 -12.71 -6.64 1.17
C THR A 104 -13.72 -5.90 0.31
N VAL A 105 -13.24 -5.24 -0.74
CA VAL A 105 -14.09 -4.54 -1.72
C VAL A 105 -13.80 -5.14 -3.09
N ASN A 106 -14.74 -5.93 -3.60
CA ASN A 106 -14.63 -6.47 -4.96
C ASN A 106 -14.97 -5.36 -5.95
N ILE A 107 -13.98 -4.95 -6.75
CA ILE A 107 -14.12 -3.81 -7.66
C ILE A 107 -14.73 -4.19 -9.01
N LYS A 108 -15.02 -5.46 -9.26
CA LYS A 108 -15.47 -5.93 -10.59
C LYS A 108 -16.77 -5.26 -11.01
N ALA A 109 -17.77 -5.21 -10.14
CA ALA A 109 -19.06 -4.61 -10.48
C ALA A 109 -18.93 -3.14 -10.84
N SER A 110 -18.13 -2.38 -10.10
CA SER A 110 -17.89 -0.95 -10.36
C SER A 110 -17.18 -0.71 -11.70
N VAL A 111 -16.16 -1.51 -11.99
CA VAL A 111 -15.41 -1.40 -13.26
C VAL A 111 -16.30 -1.76 -14.43
N LEU A 112 -17.08 -2.83 -14.33
CA LEU A 112 -18.00 -3.25 -15.39
C LEU A 112 -19.10 -2.20 -15.63
N ALA A 113 -19.62 -1.58 -14.58
CA ALA A 113 -20.62 -0.51 -14.71
C ALA A 113 -20.04 0.72 -15.41
N SER A 114 -18.83 1.12 -15.07
CA SER A 114 -18.12 2.21 -15.75
C SER A 114 -17.89 1.89 -17.23
N GLU A 115 -17.42 0.69 -17.53
CA GLU A 115 -17.20 0.23 -18.91
C GLU A 115 -18.51 0.25 -19.72
N GLN A 116 -19.60 -0.21 -19.12
CA GLN A 116 -20.91 -0.20 -19.79
C GLN A 116 -21.42 1.22 -20.07
N ALA A 117 -21.26 2.13 -19.12
CA ALA A 117 -21.63 3.53 -19.29
C ALA A 117 -20.85 4.17 -20.45
N LEU A 118 -19.57 3.89 -20.57
CA LEU A 118 -18.73 4.37 -21.66
C LEU A 118 -19.12 3.75 -23.01
N ARG A 119 -19.47 2.47 -23.01
CA ARG A 119 -19.95 1.77 -24.23
C ARG A 119 -21.25 2.41 -24.74
N GLU A 120 -22.16 2.75 -23.84
CA GLU A 120 -23.41 3.46 -24.22
C GLU A 120 -23.14 4.83 -24.83
N ALA A 121 -22.03 5.46 -24.47
CA ALA A 121 -21.56 6.70 -25.07
C ALA A 121 -20.73 6.50 -26.36
N GLY A 122 -20.59 5.26 -26.82
CA GLY A 122 -19.86 4.94 -28.05
C GLY A 122 -18.37 4.68 -27.85
N ILE A 123 -17.91 4.51 -26.61
CA ILE A 123 -16.51 4.29 -26.29
C ILE A 123 -16.28 2.83 -25.85
N GLU A 124 -15.49 2.09 -26.65
CA GLU A 124 -15.04 0.73 -26.30
C GLU A 124 -13.65 0.79 -25.70
N LEU A 125 -13.50 0.25 -24.48
CA LEU A 125 -12.22 0.25 -23.80
C LEU A 125 -11.28 -0.83 -24.37
N SER A 126 -10.00 -0.45 -24.56
CA SER A 126 -8.93 -1.43 -24.78
C SER A 126 -8.61 -2.13 -23.44
N ASP A 127 -7.90 -3.26 -23.51
CA ASP A 127 -7.44 -3.96 -22.29
C ASP A 127 -6.54 -3.07 -21.44
N PHE A 128 -5.68 -2.28 -22.07
CA PHE A 128 -4.80 -1.33 -21.39
C PHE A 128 -5.61 -0.29 -20.60
N VAL A 129 -6.62 0.33 -21.23
CA VAL A 129 -7.46 1.34 -20.57
C VAL A 129 -8.31 0.71 -19.48
N ARG A 130 -8.80 -0.52 -19.69
CA ARG A 130 -9.52 -1.26 -18.64
C ARG A 130 -8.64 -1.52 -17.42
N GLY A 131 -7.35 -1.81 -17.63
CA GLY A 131 -6.38 -1.93 -16.55
C GLY A 131 -6.25 -0.63 -15.75
N ASN A 132 -6.24 0.50 -16.42
CA ASN A 132 -6.23 1.82 -15.77
C ASN A 132 -7.51 2.06 -14.96
N GLU A 133 -8.67 1.64 -15.48
CA GLU A 133 -9.95 1.73 -14.75
C GLU A 133 -9.89 0.94 -13.44
N LYS A 134 -9.31 -0.27 -13.47
CA LYS A 134 -9.15 -1.10 -12.28
C LYS A 134 -8.26 -0.41 -11.24
N ALA A 135 -7.14 0.14 -11.66
CA ALA A 135 -6.20 0.84 -10.78
C ALA A 135 -6.87 2.07 -10.13
N ARG A 136 -7.61 2.85 -10.92
CA ARG A 136 -8.34 4.03 -10.42
C ARG A 136 -9.47 3.66 -9.48
N GLU A 137 -10.17 2.57 -9.74
CA GLU A 137 -11.24 2.09 -8.85
C GLU A 137 -10.69 1.65 -7.50
N ARG A 138 -9.52 0.98 -7.49
CA ARG A 138 -8.84 0.63 -6.25
C ARG A 138 -8.43 1.85 -5.44
N MET A 139 -7.87 2.86 -6.09
CA MET A 139 -7.52 4.13 -5.45
C MET A 139 -8.77 4.79 -4.85
N LYS A 140 -9.84 4.89 -5.63
CA LYS A 140 -11.09 5.50 -5.20
C LYS A 140 -11.67 4.82 -3.95
N ALA A 141 -11.69 3.48 -3.93
CA ALA A 141 -12.20 2.71 -2.80
C ALA A 141 -11.41 2.99 -1.52
N GLN A 142 -10.07 3.06 -1.63
CA GLN A 142 -9.22 3.37 -0.48
C GLN A 142 -9.49 4.77 0.08
N TYR A 143 -9.67 5.76 -0.77
CA TYR A 143 -10.00 7.12 -0.34
C TYR A 143 -11.39 7.21 0.30
N SER A 144 -12.36 6.46 -0.20
CA SER A 144 -13.69 6.41 0.43
C SER A 144 -13.62 5.83 1.84
N ILE A 145 -12.85 4.75 2.03
CA ILE A 145 -12.63 4.14 3.34
C ILE A 145 -11.90 5.13 4.27
N ALA A 146 -10.85 5.78 3.78
CA ALA A 146 -10.11 6.77 4.56
C ALA A 146 -11.01 7.93 4.99
N GLY A 147 -11.85 8.43 4.08
CA GLY A 147 -12.79 9.51 4.39
C GLY A 147 -13.78 9.16 5.50
N MET A 148 -14.20 7.90 5.56
CA MET A 148 -15.17 7.44 6.56
C MET A 148 -14.55 7.00 7.89
N THR A 149 -13.22 6.88 7.95
CA THR A 149 -12.51 6.37 9.15
C THR A 149 -11.52 7.36 9.73
N LYS A 150 -11.60 8.63 9.35
CA LYS A 150 -10.63 9.67 9.72
C LYS A 150 -9.20 9.25 9.37
N GLY A 151 -9.03 8.72 8.15
CA GLY A 151 -7.79 8.09 7.72
C GLY A 151 -7.09 8.81 6.59
N VAL A 152 -5.90 8.31 6.31
CA VAL A 152 -5.11 8.65 5.12
C VAL A 152 -4.78 7.39 4.36
N VAL A 153 -4.62 7.53 3.05
CA VAL A 153 -4.23 6.43 2.18
C VAL A 153 -2.71 6.34 2.14
N VAL A 154 -2.18 5.19 2.52
CA VAL A 154 -0.75 4.90 2.51
C VAL A 154 -0.40 4.26 1.16
N GLY A 155 0.67 4.71 0.55
CA GLY A 155 1.16 4.21 -0.71
C GLY A 155 2.38 3.33 -0.57
N THR A 156 2.65 2.60 -1.65
CA THR A 156 3.78 1.67 -1.76
C THR A 156 4.79 2.11 -2.81
N ASP A 157 4.73 3.35 -3.25
CA ASP A 157 5.66 3.89 -4.24
C ASP A 157 7.09 3.89 -3.71
N HIS A 158 8.03 3.62 -4.59
CA HIS A 158 9.45 3.67 -4.28
C HIS A 158 10.25 4.30 -5.43
N ALA A 159 11.52 4.63 -5.16
CA ALA A 159 12.37 5.41 -6.05
C ALA A 159 12.51 4.79 -7.45
N ALA A 160 12.56 3.47 -7.56
CA ALA A 160 12.69 2.79 -8.84
C ALA A 160 11.47 3.00 -9.74
N GLU A 161 10.27 2.97 -9.19
CA GLU A 161 9.03 3.24 -9.93
C GLU A 161 8.96 4.70 -10.37
N ALA A 162 9.38 5.63 -9.52
CA ALA A 162 9.42 7.05 -9.87
C ALA A 162 10.35 7.32 -11.07
N ILE A 163 11.47 6.59 -11.17
CA ILE A 163 12.42 6.71 -12.28
C ILE A 163 11.84 6.14 -13.58
N THR A 164 11.18 4.98 -13.49
CA THR A 164 10.65 4.29 -14.69
C THR A 164 9.39 4.93 -15.24
N GLY A 165 8.64 5.68 -14.43
CA GLY A 165 7.36 6.26 -14.83
C GLY A 165 6.29 5.21 -15.13
N PHE A 166 6.46 3.99 -14.68
CA PHE A 166 5.57 2.86 -14.97
C PHE A 166 4.41 2.83 -13.98
N PHE A 167 3.38 3.63 -14.26
CA PHE A 167 2.22 3.75 -13.37
C PHE A 167 0.98 4.21 -14.15
N THR A 168 -0.19 3.93 -13.57
CA THR A 168 -1.47 4.47 -14.04
C THR A 168 -1.68 5.85 -13.42
N LYS A 169 -1.89 6.86 -14.25
CA LYS A 169 -2.16 8.23 -13.78
C LYS A 169 -3.42 8.24 -12.91
N TYR A 170 -3.27 8.75 -11.66
CA TYR A 170 -4.33 8.79 -10.64
C TYR A 170 -4.88 7.40 -10.30
N GLY A 171 -4.05 6.35 -10.41
CA GLY A 171 -4.37 5.00 -9.99
C GLY A 171 -3.75 4.67 -8.64
N ASP A 172 -3.08 3.53 -8.55
CA ASP A 172 -2.50 3.02 -7.29
C ASP A 172 -1.48 3.97 -6.67
N GLY A 173 -0.81 4.82 -7.48
CA GLY A 173 0.08 5.85 -7.00
C GLY A 173 -0.62 7.08 -6.42
N GLY A 174 -1.94 7.17 -6.51
CA GLY A 174 -2.74 8.20 -5.85
C GLY A 174 -2.84 7.91 -4.36
N THR A 175 -1.96 8.50 -3.56
CA THR A 175 -1.82 8.22 -2.13
C THR A 175 -1.41 9.48 -1.39
N ASP A 176 -1.54 9.45 -0.05
CA ASP A 176 -1.21 10.61 0.79
C ASP A 176 0.22 10.57 1.31
N ILE A 177 0.71 9.38 1.69
CA ILE A 177 2.06 9.20 2.24
C ILE A 177 2.70 7.92 1.72
N ASN A 178 4.03 7.93 1.57
CA ASN A 178 4.80 6.81 1.02
C ASN A 178 6.00 6.49 1.93
N PRO A 179 5.83 5.61 2.92
CA PRO A 179 6.86 5.35 3.94
C PRO A 179 8.07 4.58 3.43
N ILE A 180 8.00 3.95 2.24
CA ILE A 180 9.10 3.16 1.67
C ILE A 180 9.68 3.80 0.40
N PHE A 181 9.32 5.05 0.07
CA PHE A 181 9.70 5.70 -1.20
C PHE A 181 11.21 5.67 -1.47
N ARG A 182 12.03 5.84 -0.45
CA ARG A 182 13.50 5.86 -0.57
C ARG A 182 14.13 4.50 -0.84
N LEU A 183 13.38 3.41 -0.68
CA LEU A 183 13.90 2.04 -0.83
C LEU A 183 13.75 1.56 -2.27
N ASN A 184 14.65 0.65 -2.69
CA ASN A 184 14.47 -0.12 -3.92
C ASN A 184 13.93 -1.53 -3.58
N LYS A 185 13.63 -2.33 -4.61
CA LYS A 185 13.07 -3.67 -4.44
C LYS A 185 13.95 -4.58 -3.57
N ARG A 186 15.26 -4.57 -3.81
CA ARG A 186 16.20 -5.38 -3.05
C ARG A 186 16.24 -4.99 -1.58
N GLN A 187 16.24 -3.69 -1.32
CA GLN A 187 16.20 -3.16 0.04
C GLN A 187 14.91 -3.54 0.76
N GLY A 188 13.78 -3.44 0.08
CA GLY A 188 12.49 -3.89 0.63
C GLY A 188 12.50 -5.37 1.01
N LYS A 189 13.12 -6.23 0.18
CA LYS A 189 13.29 -7.65 0.51
C LYS A 189 14.11 -7.85 1.77
N GLN A 190 15.17 -7.07 1.96
CA GLN A 190 16.00 -7.12 3.18
C GLN A 190 15.19 -6.78 4.43
N LEU A 191 14.34 -5.75 4.34
CA LEU A 191 13.47 -5.37 5.46
C LEU A 191 12.47 -6.49 5.79
N LEU A 192 11.85 -7.08 4.79
CA LEU A 192 10.90 -8.18 4.98
C LEU A 192 11.57 -9.41 5.62
N ALA A 193 12.78 -9.76 5.16
CA ALA A 193 13.54 -10.86 5.75
C ALA A 193 13.84 -10.59 7.23
N HIS A 194 14.25 -9.38 7.56
CA HIS A 194 14.54 -8.97 8.94
C HIS A 194 13.29 -9.01 9.83
N LEU A 195 12.12 -8.69 9.27
CA LEU A 195 10.84 -8.74 9.98
C LEU A 195 10.27 -10.16 10.13
N GLY A 196 10.91 -11.16 9.56
CA GLY A 196 10.45 -12.54 9.64
C GLY A 196 9.33 -12.90 8.67
N CYS A 197 9.19 -12.17 7.57
CA CYS A 197 8.19 -12.44 6.55
C CYS A 197 8.42 -13.80 5.88
N PRO A 198 7.36 -14.58 5.58
CA PRO A 198 7.51 -15.80 4.79
C PRO A 198 8.18 -15.51 3.44
N GLU A 199 9.20 -16.30 3.09
CA GLU A 199 10.06 -16.06 1.93
C GLU A 199 9.30 -16.01 0.60
N HIS A 200 8.25 -16.83 0.44
CA HIS A 200 7.49 -16.87 -0.80
C HIS A 200 6.81 -15.53 -1.14
N LEU A 201 6.62 -14.64 -0.16
CA LEU A 201 6.01 -13.34 -0.38
C LEU A 201 6.98 -12.29 -0.96
N TYR A 202 8.29 -12.52 -0.90
CA TYR A 202 9.27 -11.58 -1.42
C TYR A 202 10.34 -12.20 -2.32
N LYS A 203 10.35 -13.52 -2.52
CA LYS A 203 11.31 -14.21 -3.41
C LYS A 203 10.77 -14.48 -4.81
N LYS A 204 9.62 -13.94 -5.17
CA LYS A 204 9.08 -14.05 -6.53
C LYS A 204 9.96 -13.28 -7.52
N LEU A 205 10.20 -13.89 -8.69
CA LEU A 205 10.90 -13.28 -9.81
C LEU A 205 10.00 -12.30 -10.57
#